data_d75c226c1939c4c9c6dd9d0d3f789e9b
#
_entry.id   d75c226c1939c4c9c6dd9d0d3f789e9b
#
_cell.length_a   1.000
_cell.length_b   1.000
_cell.length_c   1.000
_cell.angle_alpha   90.00
_cell.angle_beta   90.00
_cell.angle_gamma   90.00
#
_symmetry.space_group_name_H-M   'P 1'
#
loop_
_entity.id
_entity.type
_entity.pdbx_description
1 polymer ?
#
loop_
_entity_poly.entity_id
_entity_poly.type
_entity_poly.pdbx_seq_one_letter_code
_entity_poly.pdbx_strand_id
1 'polypeptide(L)'
;MTKQRIGLIRVLTTADEKLLNLHGELVMQYFPCFDVVSRCIPDQPEGIHDGETERIAVPKVLALAKEMEREGMEAVIVSCAGDPAVEEASRFLRIPVIGAGRAAASAALVTGLPVGVLGITKVVPEAMSRILGKNLAAEAVPEGVESTLDLMKPEGMQALVAAGQFLAGRGARMLVLACTGMSTIGAAGILREKTGMPVIDPVRAQAAAAWTILGMRGGDSRW
;
A
#
# COMPACT_ATOMS: atom_id res chain seq x y z
N MET A 1 -19.14 -15.51 13.78
CA MET A 1 -18.11 -14.56 14.27
C MET A 1 -18.43 -13.20 13.73
N THR A 2 -18.47 -12.18 14.54
CA THR A 2 -18.59 -10.77 14.10
C THR A 2 -17.32 -10.38 13.36
N LYS A 3 -17.47 -9.83 12.17
CA LYS A 3 -16.32 -9.34 11.39
C LYS A 3 -15.71 -8.12 12.08
N GLN A 4 -14.38 -7.99 12.02
CA GLN A 4 -13.68 -6.84 12.52
C GLN A 4 -13.79 -5.68 11.52
N ARG A 5 -14.18 -4.49 12.00
CA ARG A 5 -14.41 -3.32 11.16
C ARG A 5 -13.12 -2.53 10.96
N ILE A 6 -12.72 -2.35 9.71
CA ILE A 6 -11.52 -1.62 9.32
C ILE A 6 -11.90 -0.43 8.44
N GLY A 7 -11.40 0.75 8.78
CA GLY A 7 -11.45 1.90 7.90
C GLY A 7 -10.29 1.86 6.89
N LEU A 8 -10.58 2.03 5.60
CA LEU A 8 -9.55 2.13 4.57
C LEU A 8 -9.62 3.49 3.90
N ILE A 9 -8.54 4.25 4.01
CA ILE A 9 -8.41 5.60 3.43
C ILE A 9 -7.72 5.51 2.09
N ARG A 10 -8.42 5.95 1.03
CA ARG A 10 -7.85 6.20 -0.29
C ARG A 10 -7.37 7.64 -0.37
N VAL A 11 -6.13 7.84 -0.81
CA VAL A 11 -5.49 9.18 -0.90
C VAL A 11 -5.77 9.89 -2.22
N LEU A 12 -6.82 9.50 -2.90
CA LEU A 12 -7.35 10.16 -4.09
C LEU A 12 -8.85 10.44 -3.87
N THR A 13 -9.41 11.36 -4.65
CA THR A 13 -10.85 11.61 -4.69
C THR A 13 -11.42 10.99 -5.97
N THR A 14 -12.44 10.15 -5.83
CA THR A 14 -13.13 9.55 -6.98
C THR A 14 -14.61 9.38 -6.69
N ALA A 15 -15.43 9.54 -7.72
CA ALA A 15 -16.86 9.22 -7.72
C ALA A 15 -17.12 7.77 -8.19
N ASP A 16 -16.10 7.09 -8.72
CA ASP A 16 -16.19 5.69 -9.13
C ASP A 16 -16.15 4.77 -7.90
N GLU A 17 -17.30 4.25 -7.52
CA GLU A 17 -17.46 3.35 -6.37
C GLU A 17 -16.63 2.06 -6.50
N LYS A 18 -16.42 1.55 -7.72
CA LYS A 18 -15.58 0.37 -7.93
C LYS A 18 -14.13 0.67 -7.61
N LEU A 19 -13.63 1.79 -8.12
CA LEU A 19 -12.26 2.22 -7.83
C LEU A 19 -12.10 2.55 -6.34
N LEU A 20 -13.08 3.19 -5.71
CA LEU A 20 -13.08 3.49 -4.28
C LEU A 20 -12.93 2.21 -3.44
N ASN A 21 -13.76 1.20 -3.72
CA ASN A 21 -13.89 0.01 -2.89
C ASN A 21 -12.87 -1.07 -3.21
N LEU A 22 -12.22 -1.04 -4.36
CA LEU A 22 -11.35 -2.10 -4.88
C LEU A 22 -10.29 -2.58 -3.87
N HIS A 23 -9.60 -1.67 -3.18
CA HIS A 23 -8.59 -2.08 -2.20
C HIS A 23 -9.21 -2.71 -0.95
N GLY A 24 -10.36 -2.21 -0.50
CA GLY A 24 -11.12 -2.81 0.59
C GLY A 24 -11.63 -4.21 0.23
N GLU A 25 -12.11 -4.39 -0.98
CA GLU A 25 -12.54 -5.69 -1.51
C GLU A 25 -11.37 -6.68 -1.59
N LEU A 26 -10.18 -6.25 -2.04
CA LEU A 26 -8.98 -7.08 -2.02
C LEU A 26 -8.58 -7.48 -0.59
N VAL A 27 -8.66 -6.55 0.37
CA VAL A 27 -8.40 -6.86 1.79
C VAL A 27 -9.38 -7.92 2.30
N MET A 28 -10.67 -7.77 2.03
CA MET A 28 -11.70 -8.75 2.42
C MET A 28 -11.57 -10.09 1.68
N GLN A 29 -11.09 -10.07 0.44
CA GLN A 29 -10.80 -11.30 -0.32
C GLN A 29 -9.64 -12.07 0.30
N TYR A 30 -8.59 -11.39 0.74
CA TYR A 30 -7.45 -12.03 1.42
C TYR A 30 -7.80 -12.50 2.83
N PHE A 31 -8.61 -11.72 3.55
CA PHE A 31 -9.00 -11.98 4.94
C PHE A 31 -10.49 -11.74 5.14
N PRO A 32 -11.35 -12.77 4.92
CA PRO A 32 -12.82 -12.65 5.00
C PRO A 32 -13.36 -12.34 6.40
N CYS A 33 -12.51 -12.38 7.43
CA CYS A 33 -12.85 -11.95 8.79
C CYS A 33 -13.01 -10.43 8.95
N PHE A 34 -12.62 -9.65 7.94
CA PHE A 34 -12.74 -8.20 7.96
C PHE A 34 -14.05 -7.72 7.30
N ASP A 35 -14.53 -6.57 7.78
CA ASP A 35 -15.53 -5.71 7.18
C ASP A 35 -14.86 -4.36 6.92
N VAL A 36 -14.58 -4.04 5.65
CA VAL A 36 -13.78 -2.88 5.28
C VAL A 36 -14.65 -1.77 4.73
N VAL A 37 -14.59 -0.60 5.38
CA VAL A 37 -15.25 0.63 4.95
C VAL A 37 -14.21 1.51 4.26
N SER A 38 -14.29 1.62 2.92
CA SER A 38 -13.39 2.46 2.12
C SER A 38 -13.92 3.87 1.99
N ARG A 39 -13.06 4.88 2.18
CA ARG A 39 -13.36 6.30 1.91
C ARG A 39 -12.20 7.00 1.24
N CYS A 40 -12.52 7.98 0.38
CA CYS A 40 -11.57 8.90 -0.21
C CYS A 40 -11.36 10.12 0.68
N ILE A 41 -10.16 10.73 0.61
CA ILE A 41 -9.98 12.11 1.05
C ILE A 41 -10.61 13.06 0.03
N PRO A 42 -11.09 14.24 0.44
CA PRO A 42 -11.68 15.23 -0.48
C PRO A 42 -10.62 15.97 -1.30
N ASP A 43 -11.02 16.51 -2.44
CA ASP A 43 -10.24 17.44 -3.28
C ASP A 43 -8.81 16.99 -3.60
N GLN A 44 -8.67 15.71 -4.02
CA GLN A 44 -7.39 15.12 -4.39
C GLN A 44 -7.57 14.20 -5.62
N PRO A 45 -8.07 14.70 -6.77
CA PRO A 45 -8.45 13.85 -7.91
C PRO A 45 -7.27 13.08 -8.52
N GLU A 46 -6.06 13.64 -8.47
CA GLU A 46 -4.85 13.01 -9.01
C GLU A 46 -4.09 12.14 -7.98
N GLY A 47 -4.58 12.08 -6.74
CA GLY A 47 -3.93 11.37 -5.66
C GLY A 47 -2.64 12.04 -5.18
N ILE A 48 -1.69 11.23 -4.68
CA ILE A 48 -0.38 11.67 -4.22
C ILE A 48 0.68 11.14 -5.20
N HIS A 49 1.45 12.05 -5.79
CA HIS A 49 2.52 11.73 -6.74
C HIS A 49 3.80 12.56 -6.53
N ASP A 50 3.75 13.57 -5.63
CA ASP A 50 4.89 14.39 -5.21
C ASP A 50 4.75 14.90 -3.78
N GLY A 51 5.76 15.64 -3.29
CA GLY A 51 5.75 16.18 -1.92
C GLY A 51 4.71 17.26 -1.67
N GLU A 52 4.29 18.02 -2.68
CA GLU A 52 3.26 19.04 -2.53
C GLU A 52 1.87 18.40 -2.39
N THR A 53 1.55 17.45 -3.24
CA THR A 53 0.29 16.70 -3.16
C THR A 53 0.20 15.88 -1.87
N GLU A 54 1.33 15.38 -1.35
CA GLU A 54 1.39 14.74 -0.05
C GLU A 54 1.10 15.72 1.09
N ARG A 55 1.75 16.88 1.10
CA ARG A 55 1.55 17.93 2.10
C ARG A 55 0.09 18.37 2.19
N ILE A 56 -0.60 18.46 1.06
CA ILE A 56 -2.03 18.80 0.98
C ILE A 56 -2.90 17.65 1.50
N ALA A 57 -2.51 16.39 1.27
CA ALA A 57 -3.29 15.21 1.67
C ALA A 57 -3.20 14.92 3.17
N VAL A 58 -2.05 15.16 3.82
CA VAL A 58 -1.80 14.82 5.24
C VAL A 58 -2.92 15.28 6.18
N PRO A 59 -3.34 16.56 6.23
CA PRO A 59 -4.41 16.99 7.12
C PRO A 59 -5.76 16.31 6.83
N LYS A 60 -6.04 15.99 5.56
CA LYS A 60 -7.27 15.31 5.12
C LYS A 60 -7.30 13.86 5.59
N VAL A 61 -6.16 13.16 5.47
CA VAL A 61 -5.98 11.78 5.98
C VAL A 61 -6.17 11.75 7.50
N LEU A 62 -5.55 12.69 8.25
CA LEU A 62 -5.70 12.79 9.70
C LEU A 62 -7.15 13.04 10.13
N ALA A 63 -7.85 13.93 9.44
CA ALA A 63 -9.26 14.22 9.74
C ALA A 63 -10.13 12.98 9.54
N LEU A 64 -9.97 12.29 8.40
CA LEU A 64 -10.74 11.09 8.08
C LEU A 64 -10.41 9.91 9.01
N ALA A 65 -9.14 9.74 9.38
CA ALA A 65 -8.73 8.70 10.33
C ALA A 65 -9.38 8.90 11.71
N LYS A 66 -9.46 10.16 12.22
CA LYS A 66 -10.16 10.50 13.46
C LYS A 66 -11.67 10.26 13.37
N GLU A 67 -12.28 10.51 12.23
CA GLU A 67 -13.69 10.23 11.98
C GLU A 67 -13.96 8.73 12.03
N MET A 68 -13.15 7.92 11.32
CA MET A 68 -13.26 6.46 11.33
C MET A 68 -13.10 5.86 12.73
N GLU A 69 -12.16 6.36 13.55
CA GLU A 69 -12.05 5.94 14.95
C GLU A 69 -13.33 6.22 15.73
N ARG A 70 -13.91 7.44 15.59
CA ARG A 70 -15.16 7.82 16.26
C ARG A 70 -16.36 6.97 15.82
N GLU A 71 -16.36 6.46 14.61
CA GLU A 71 -17.36 5.55 14.07
C GLU A 71 -17.17 4.09 14.52
N GLY A 72 -16.16 3.82 15.32
CA GLY A 72 -15.91 2.49 15.90
C GLY A 72 -15.16 1.54 14.97
N MET A 73 -14.35 2.04 14.05
CA MET A 73 -13.38 1.20 13.34
C MET A 73 -12.33 0.69 14.32
N GLU A 74 -11.93 -0.57 14.19
CA GLU A 74 -10.94 -1.22 15.04
C GLU A 74 -9.50 -0.98 14.59
N ALA A 75 -9.31 -0.62 13.33
CA ALA A 75 -8.05 -0.13 12.76
C ALA A 75 -8.33 0.79 11.58
N VAL A 76 -7.35 1.60 11.22
CA VAL A 76 -7.33 2.39 9.99
C VAL A 76 -6.17 1.94 9.10
N ILE A 77 -6.46 1.70 7.82
CA ILE A 77 -5.48 1.45 6.77
C ILE A 77 -5.36 2.72 5.92
N VAL A 78 -4.13 3.24 5.76
CA VAL A 78 -3.83 4.28 4.78
C VAL A 78 -3.30 3.61 3.52
N SER A 79 -4.14 3.53 2.50
CA SER A 79 -3.82 2.79 1.27
C SER A 79 -3.04 3.66 0.27
N CYS A 80 -1.82 4.00 0.68
CA CYS A 80 -0.80 4.70 -0.10
C CYS A 80 0.58 4.23 0.36
N ALA A 81 1.47 3.90 -0.56
CA ALA A 81 2.81 3.42 -0.20
C ALA A 81 3.75 4.52 0.33
N GLY A 82 3.39 5.80 0.14
CA GLY A 82 4.05 6.94 0.81
C GLY A 82 3.76 7.01 2.31
N ASP A 83 2.72 6.31 2.80
CA ASP A 83 2.28 6.32 4.19
C ASP A 83 1.95 7.72 4.74
N PRO A 84 1.24 8.60 3.97
CA PRO A 84 0.97 9.97 4.42
C PRO A 84 0.19 9.97 5.72
N ALA A 85 0.63 10.80 6.67
CA ALA A 85 0.03 10.97 7.99
C ALA A 85 0.01 9.72 8.91
N VAL A 86 0.59 8.57 8.50
CA VAL A 86 0.54 7.34 9.30
C VAL A 86 1.24 7.53 10.65
N GLU A 87 2.39 8.19 10.67
CA GLU A 87 3.12 8.42 11.92
C GLU A 87 2.39 9.38 12.85
N GLU A 88 1.86 10.46 12.31
CA GLU A 88 1.09 11.45 13.07
C GLU A 88 -0.21 10.83 13.60
N ALA A 89 -0.96 10.11 12.76
CA ALA A 89 -2.20 9.44 13.16
C ALA A 89 -1.95 8.43 14.29
N SER A 90 -0.86 7.66 14.20
CA SER A 90 -0.49 6.69 15.24
C SER A 90 -0.18 7.31 16.60
N ARG A 91 0.15 8.61 16.66
CA ARG A 91 0.37 9.33 17.94
C ARG A 91 -0.92 9.79 18.61
N PHE A 92 -2.00 9.97 17.82
CA PHE A 92 -3.26 10.56 18.31
C PHE A 92 -4.39 9.56 18.42
N LEU A 93 -4.40 8.52 17.57
CA LEU A 93 -5.46 7.50 17.57
C LEU A 93 -5.14 6.40 18.59
N ARG A 94 -6.19 5.84 19.16
CA ARG A 94 -6.11 4.70 20.10
C ARG A 94 -6.16 3.35 19.37
N ILE A 95 -6.56 3.37 18.10
CA ILE A 95 -6.63 2.20 17.24
C ILE A 95 -5.37 2.12 16.33
N PRO A 96 -4.97 0.92 15.90
CA PRO A 96 -3.84 0.77 14.98
C PRO A 96 -4.04 1.54 13.68
N VAL A 97 -2.96 2.20 13.22
CA VAL A 97 -2.89 2.84 11.90
C VAL A 97 -1.84 2.11 11.07
N ILE A 98 -2.26 1.58 9.93
CA ILE A 98 -1.44 0.69 9.11
C ILE A 98 -1.17 1.38 7.77
N GLY A 99 0.09 1.65 7.50
CA GLY A 99 0.56 2.18 6.23
C GLY A 99 0.90 1.07 5.23
N ALA A 100 0.60 1.28 3.96
CA ALA A 100 0.87 0.30 2.91
C ALA A 100 2.37 0.15 2.62
N GLY A 101 3.12 1.25 2.65
CA GLY A 101 4.56 1.25 2.44
C GLY A 101 5.31 0.53 3.55
N ARG A 102 5.03 0.89 4.80
CA ARG A 102 5.62 0.23 5.98
C ARG A 102 5.31 -1.26 6.00
N ALA A 103 4.08 -1.64 5.72
CA ALA A 103 3.68 -3.04 5.68
C ALA A 103 4.43 -3.82 4.59
N ALA A 104 4.53 -3.25 3.38
CA ALA A 104 5.22 -3.89 2.27
C ALA A 104 6.74 -4.04 2.53
N ALA A 105 7.39 -2.97 2.99
CA ALA A 105 8.82 -2.99 3.32
C ALA A 105 9.13 -3.98 4.46
N SER A 106 8.31 -4.00 5.52
CA SER A 106 8.49 -4.94 6.65
C SER A 106 8.31 -6.39 6.22
N ALA A 107 7.31 -6.68 5.37
CA ALA A 107 7.10 -8.02 4.84
C ALA A 107 8.28 -8.50 4.00
N ALA A 108 8.94 -7.62 3.25
CA ALA A 108 10.10 -7.98 2.46
C ALA A 108 11.31 -8.38 3.31
N LEU A 109 11.49 -7.76 4.48
CA LEU A 109 12.63 -8.04 5.37
C LEU A 109 12.63 -9.46 5.95
N VAL A 110 11.46 -10.11 6.04
CA VAL A 110 11.33 -11.47 6.61
C VAL A 110 12.24 -12.48 5.91
N THR A 111 12.52 -12.27 4.62
CA THR A 111 13.34 -13.18 3.82
C THR A 111 14.83 -12.86 3.84
N GLY A 112 15.22 -11.66 4.23
CA GLY A 112 16.60 -11.16 4.12
C GLY A 112 17.13 -11.01 2.68
N LEU A 113 16.28 -11.18 1.66
CA LEU A 113 16.68 -11.06 0.26
C LEU A 113 16.97 -9.60 -0.11
N PRO A 114 17.88 -9.36 -1.08
CA PRO A 114 18.04 -8.05 -1.71
C PRO A 114 16.75 -7.61 -2.40
N VAL A 115 16.28 -6.41 -2.08
CA VAL A 115 14.98 -5.86 -2.50
C VAL A 115 15.15 -4.83 -3.60
N GLY A 116 14.43 -5.00 -4.71
CA GLY A 116 14.19 -3.97 -5.70
C GLY A 116 12.86 -3.27 -5.42
N VAL A 117 12.86 -1.96 -5.29
CA VAL A 117 11.63 -1.17 -5.11
C VAL A 117 11.18 -0.60 -6.44
N LEU A 118 9.93 -0.85 -6.79
CA LEU A 118 9.29 -0.38 -8.01
C LEU A 118 8.23 0.65 -7.65
N GLY A 119 8.50 1.92 -7.94
CA GLY A 119 7.65 3.06 -7.61
C GLY A 119 7.10 3.79 -8.83
N ILE A 120 6.35 4.86 -8.60
CA ILE A 120 5.92 5.85 -9.60
C ILE A 120 6.53 7.24 -9.31
N THR A 121 7.15 7.40 -8.17
CA THR A 121 7.87 8.61 -7.77
C THR A 121 9.36 8.41 -7.96
N LYS A 122 10.09 9.49 -8.26
CA LYS A 122 11.55 9.46 -8.51
C LYS A 122 12.37 8.97 -7.32
N VAL A 123 11.78 8.98 -6.13
CA VAL A 123 12.44 8.57 -4.87
C VAL A 123 11.56 7.54 -4.19
N VAL A 124 12.17 6.47 -3.68
CA VAL A 124 11.48 5.51 -2.81
C VAL A 124 10.92 6.25 -1.60
N PRO A 125 9.65 5.99 -1.20
CA PRO A 125 9.08 6.57 0.01
C PRO A 125 10.00 6.40 1.22
N GLU A 126 10.24 7.49 1.97
CA GLU A 126 11.20 7.52 3.07
C GLU A 126 10.99 6.41 4.10
N ALA A 127 9.74 6.16 4.46
CA ALA A 127 9.40 5.09 5.40
C ALA A 127 9.85 3.71 4.90
N MET A 128 9.72 3.45 3.60
CA MET A 128 10.15 2.19 2.99
C MET A 128 11.68 2.08 2.94
N SER A 129 12.37 3.12 2.46
CA SER A 129 13.84 3.13 2.36
C SER A 129 14.50 2.97 3.74
N ARG A 130 13.95 3.62 4.77
CA ARG A 130 14.41 3.49 6.16
C ARG A 130 14.24 2.08 6.71
N ILE A 131 13.10 1.42 6.43
CA ILE A 131 12.83 0.05 6.88
C ILE A 131 13.72 -0.93 6.14
N LEU A 132 13.82 -0.83 4.81
CA LEU A 132 14.61 -1.74 4.00
C LEU A 132 16.12 -1.63 4.29
N GLY A 133 16.61 -0.41 4.56
CA GLY A 133 18.01 -0.16 4.90
C GLY A 133 18.97 -0.83 3.91
N LYS A 134 19.91 -1.63 4.42
CA LYS A 134 20.90 -2.36 3.61
C LYS A 134 20.32 -3.41 2.66
N ASN A 135 19.07 -3.81 2.84
CA ASN A 135 18.41 -4.77 1.95
C ASN A 135 17.85 -4.12 0.69
N LEU A 136 17.76 -2.78 0.63
CA LEU A 136 17.42 -2.06 -0.60
C LEU A 136 18.58 -2.16 -1.59
N ALA A 137 18.44 -3.00 -2.61
CA ALA A 137 19.48 -3.23 -3.63
C ALA A 137 19.40 -2.22 -4.77
N ALA A 138 18.18 -1.87 -5.20
CA ALA A 138 17.95 -0.94 -6.30
C ALA A 138 16.52 -0.40 -6.26
N GLU A 139 16.32 0.72 -6.95
CA GLU A 139 15.01 1.32 -7.18
C GLU A 139 14.80 1.61 -8.67
N ALA A 140 13.55 1.58 -9.11
CA ALA A 140 13.18 1.94 -10.48
C ALA A 140 11.79 2.57 -10.53
N VAL A 141 11.63 3.45 -11.53
CA VAL A 141 10.34 3.98 -11.95
C VAL A 141 10.12 3.51 -13.39
N PRO A 142 8.94 2.98 -13.74
CA PRO A 142 8.64 2.61 -15.12
C PRO A 142 8.70 3.84 -16.03
N GLU A 143 9.31 3.70 -17.19
CA GLU A 143 9.45 4.79 -18.16
C GLU A 143 8.07 5.26 -18.63
N GLY A 144 7.85 6.58 -18.69
CA GLY A 144 6.57 7.19 -19.10
C GLY A 144 5.45 7.08 -18.08
N VAL A 145 5.74 6.63 -16.84
CA VAL A 145 4.77 6.59 -15.74
C VAL A 145 5.07 7.73 -14.77
N GLU A 146 4.21 8.73 -14.76
CA GLU A 146 4.31 9.92 -13.88
C GLU A 146 3.20 9.94 -12.81
N SER A 147 2.15 9.15 -13.02
CA SER A 147 1.01 9.04 -12.11
C SER A 147 0.46 7.62 -12.03
N THR A 148 -0.40 7.37 -11.06
CA THR A 148 -1.13 6.10 -10.94
C THR A 148 -2.01 5.81 -12.17
N LEU A 149 -2.52 6.84 -12.84
CA LEU A 149 -3.37 6.69 -14.02
C LEU A 149 -2.61 6.15 -15.24
N ASP A 150 -1.32 6.47 -15.35
CA ASP A 150 -0.48 5.97 -16.44
C ASP A 150 -0.25 4.46 -16.37
N LEU A 151 -0.29 3.89 -15.15
CA LEU A 151 -0.22 2.44 -14.95
C LEU A 151 -1.40 1.68 -15.58
N MET A 152 -2.55 2.33 -15.74
CA MET A 152 -3.75 1.72 -16.31
C MET A 152 -3.71 1.65 -17.85
N LYS A 153 -2.75 2.32 -18.49
CA LYS A 153 -2.52 2.26 -19.92
C LYS A 153 -1.75 0.99 -20.29
N PRO A 154 -1.94 0.41 -21.49
CA PRO A 154 -1.19 -0.78 -21.95
C PRO A 154 0.33 -0.60 -21.89
N GLU A 155 0.83 0.58 -22.23
CA GLU A 155 2.24 0.94 -22.21
C GLU A 155 2.79 0.97 -20.77
N GLY A 156 1.97 1.39 -19.79
CA GLY A 156 2.34 1.42 -18.39
C GLY A 156 2.67 0.04 -17.83
N MET A 157 1.91 -0.99 -18.22
CA MET A 157 2.20 -2.37 -17.84
C MET A 157 3.50 -2.90 -18.46
N GLN A 158 3.77 -2.56 -19.73
CA GLN A 158 5.00 -2.95 -20.41
C GLN A 158 6.22 -2.29 -19.75
N ALA A 159 6.13 -0.99 -19.46
CA ALA A 159 7.17 -0.25 -18.76
C ALA A 159 7.41 -0.81 -17.35
N LEU A 160 6.34 -1.21 -16.65
CA LEU A 160 6.42 -1.83 -15.33
C LEU A 160 7.20 -3.16 -15.37
N VAL A 161 6.94 -4.01 -16.36
CA VAL A 161 7.66 -5.27 -16.53
C VAL A 161 9.14 -5.02 -16.86
N ALA A 162 9.43 -4.08 -17.77
CA ALA A 162 10.81 -3.71 -18.11
C ALA A 162 11.59 -3.19 -16.89
N ALA A 163 10.95 -2.34 -16.06
CA ALA A 163 11.56 -1.85 -14.82
C ALA A 163 11.80 -2.98 -13.80
N GLY A 164 10.89 -3.94 -13.70
CA GLY A 164 11.08 -5.14 -12.85
C GLY A 164 12.27 -6.00 -13.32
N GLN A 165 12.44 -6.20 -14.62
CA GLN A 165 13.59 -6.91 -15.20
C GLN A 165 14.90 -6.13 -15.01
N PHE A 166 14.86 -4.81 -15.14
CA PHE A 166 16.00 -3.95 -14.81
C PHE A 166 16.47 -4.15 -13.37
N LEU A 167 15.53 -4.16 -12.41
CA LEU A 167 15.83 -4.38 -10.99
C LEU A 167 16.47 -5.76 -10.75
N ALA A 168 16.02 -6.81 -11.44
CA ALA A 168 16.65 -8.13 -11.39
C ALA A 168 18.11 -8.06 -11.84
N GLY A 169 18.39 -7.36 -12.96
CA GLY A 169 19.75 -7.11 -13.46
C GLY A 169 20.63 -6.29 -12.51
N ARG A 170 20.01 -5.54 -11.57
CA ARG A 170 20.69 -4.74 -10.52
C ARG A 170 20.90 -5.50 -9.22
N GLY A 171 20.63 -6.80 -9.20
CA GLY A 171 20.87 -7.67 -8.06
C GLY A 171 19.68 -7.83 -7.10
N ALA A 172 18.51 -7.29 -7.43
CA ALA A 172 17.29 -7.57 -6.69
C ALA A 172 16.91 -9.06 -6.83
N ARG A 173 16.47 -9.65 -5.75
CA ARG A 173 15.94 -11.02 -5.69
C ARG A 173 14.49 -11.08 -5.23
N MET A 174 13.92 -9.95 -4.91
CA MET A 174 12.53 -9.72 -4.56
C MET A 174 12.13 -8.32 -5.02
N LEU A 175 10.89 -8.14 -5.44
CA LEU A 175 10.33 -6.83 -5.76
C LEU A 175 9.34 -6.40 -4.67
N VAL A 176 9.37 -5.10 -4.36
CA VAL A 176 8.36 -4.45 -3.52
C VAL A 176 7.72 -3.33 -4.34
N LEU A 177 6.39 -3.34 -4.43
CA LEU A 177 5.66 -2.31 -5.14
C LEU A 177 5.43 -1.11 -4.21
N ALA A 178 5.92 0.06 -4.61
CA ALA A 178 5.80 1.31 -3.86
C ALA A 178 4.66 2.21 -4.38
N CYS A 179 3.63 1.61 -4.93
CA CYS A 179 2.39 2.29 -5.32
C CYS A 179 1.20 1.32 -5.22
N THR A 180 0.18 1.69 -4.47
CA THR A 180 -1.04 0.87 -4.33
C THR A 180 -1.88 0.82 -5.63
N GLY A 181 -1.67 1.75 -6.56
CA GLY A 181 -2.23 1.66 -7.91
C GLY A 181 -1.75 0.43 -8.70
N MET A 182 -0.56 -0.09 -8.39
CA MET A 182 -0.08 -1.34 -8.97
C MET A 182 -0.89 -2.56 -8.49
N SER A 183 -1.46 -2.51 -7.29
CA SER A 183 -2.41 -3.52 -6.80
C SER A 183 -3.73 -3.46 -7.59
N THR A 184 -4.19 -2.25 -7.94
CA THR A 184 -5.41 -2.02 -8.73
C THR A 184 -5.38 -2.77 -10.08
N ILE A 185 -4.21 -2.84 -10.71
CA ILE A 185 -4.02 -3.48 -12.03
C ILE A 185 -3.47 -4.90 -11.93
N GLY A 186 -3.37 -5.47 -10.74
CA GLY A 186 -2.86 -6.84 -10.54
C GLY A 186 -1.38 -7.04 -10.89
N ALA A 187 -0.58 -5.97 -10.88
CA ALA A 187 0.81 -5.97 -11.34
C ALA A 187 1.69 -7.03 -10.69
N ALA A 188 1.45 -7.33 -9.40
CA ALA A 188 2.26 -8.32 -8.68
C ALA A 188 2.23 -9.72 -9.29
N GLY A 189 1.11 -10.15 -9.86
CA GLY A 189 0.98 -11.43 -10.56
C GLY A 189 1.81 -11.47 -11.83
N ILE A 190 1.66 -10.44 -12.66
CA ILE A 190 2.37 -10.29 -13.92
C ILE A 190 3.87 -10.19 -13.71
N LEU A 191 4.31 -9.39 -12.74
CA LEU A 191 5.73 -9.25 -12.43
C LEU A 191 6.34 -10.56 -11.92
N ARG A 192 5.64 -11.34 -11.09
CA ARG A 192 6.12 -12.67 -10.67
C ARG A 192 6.33 -13.59 -11.87
N GLU A 193 5.38 -13.62 -12.79
CA GLU A 193 5.47 -14.44 -14.01
C GLU A 193 6.65 -14.01 -14.91
N LYS A 194 6.81 -12.70 -15.14
CA LYS A 194 7.79 -12.16 -16.08
C LYS A 194 9.22 -12.06 -15.53
N THR A 195 9.38 -11.96 -14.21
CA THR A 195 10.71 -11.82 -13.57
C THR A 195 11.17 -13.08 -12.83
N GLY A 196 10.26 -14.00 -12.53
CA GLY A 196 10.54 -15.16 -11.68
C GLY A 196 10.80 -14.82 -10.21
N MET A 197 10.69 -13.56 -9.81
CA MET A 197 10.95 -13.10 -8.44
C MET A 197 9.70 -13.09 -7.57
N PRO A 198 9.82 -13.28 -6.25
CA PRO A 198 8.78 -12.91 -5.30
C PRO A 198 8.45 -11.42 -5.44
N VAL A 199 7.16 -11.06 -5.37
CA VAL A 199 6.69 -9.68 -5.45
C VAL A 199 5.78 -9.40 -4.27
N ILE A 200 6.10 -8.38 -3.49
CA ILE A 200 5.29 -7.88 -2.39
C ILE A 200 4.33 -6.81 -2.92
N ASP A 201 3.05 -7.13 -2.85
CA ASP A 201 1.96 -6.20 -3.15
C ASP A 201 1.60 -5.40 -1.88
N PRO A 202 1.56 -4.05 -1.93
CA PRO A 202 1.34 -3.23 -0.73
C PRO A 202 -0.07 -3.39 -0.14
N VAL A 203 -1.11 -3.61 -0.95
CA VAL A 203 -2.48 -3.83 -0.44
C VAL A 203 -2.58 -5.18 0.25
N ARG A 204 -1.93 -6.22 -0.28
CA ARG A 204 -1.86 -7.51 0.38
C ARG A 204 -1.03 -7.47 1.67
N ALA A 205 0.08 -6.73 1.66
CA ALA A 205 0.93 -6.59 2.83
C ALA A 205 0.22 -5.87 3.99
N GLN A 206 -0.50 -4.77 3.70
CA GLN A 206 -1.29 -4.07 4.73
C GLN A 206 -2.45 -4.93 5.26
N ALA A 207 -3.08 -5.75 4.42
CA ALA A 207 -4.12 -6.69 4.84
C ALA A 207 -3.55 -7.75 5.81
N ALA A 208 -2.39 -8.32 5.49
CA ALA A 208 -1.70 -9.27 6.35
C ALA A 208 -1.26 -8.63 7.68
N ALA A 209 -0.76 -7.39 7.66
CA ALA A 209 -0.43 -6.64 8.86
C ALA A 209 -1.68 -6.40 9.73
N ALA A 210 -2.79 -5.98 9.14
CA ALA A 210 -4.05 -5.81 9.86
C ALA A 210 -4.51 -7.12 10.51
N TRP A 211 -4.43 -8.23 9.78
CA TRP A 211 -4.79 -9.55 10.33
C TRP A 211 -3.88 -9.96 11.48
N THR A 212 -2.58 -9.73 11.36
CA THR A 212 -1.61 -10.04 12.44
C THR A 212 -1.89 -9.24 13.71
N ILE A 213 -2.29 -7.95 13.55
CA ILE A 213 -2.52 -7.05 14.68
C ILE A 213 -3.90 -7.30 15.32
N LEU A 214 -4.95 -7.51 14.53
CA LEU A 214 -6.34 -7.59 14.97
C LEU A 214 -6.83 -9.03 15.15
N GLY A 215 -6.32 -9.98 14.38
CA GLY A 215 -6.76 -11.38 14.38
C GLY A 215 -6.66 -12.06 15.74
N MET A 216 -5.83 -11.54 16.66
CA MET A 216 -5.66 -12.04 18.02
C MET A 216 -6.78 -11.59 18.99
N ARG A 217 -7.67 -10.65 18.63
CA ARG A 217 -8.77 -10.18 19.49
C ARG A 217 -10.02 -11.07 19.44
N GLY A 218 -10.10 -11.98 18.51
CA GLY A 218 -11.27 -12.84 18.27
C GLY A 218 -11.18 -14.22 18.90
N GLY A 219 -10.85 -14.35 20.19
CA GLY A 219 -11.23 -15.52 21.00
C GLY A 219 -10.76 -16.90 20.53
N ASP A 220 -9.69 -17.01 19.76
CA ASP A 220 -9.04 -18.30 19.52
C ASP A 220 -8.04 -18.55 20.67
N SER A 221 -8.58 -19.06 21.80
CA SER A 221 -7.82 -19.46 22.98
C SER A 221 -7.01 -20.75 22.77
N ARG A 222 -6.56 -21.01 21.55
CA ARG A 222 -5.83 -22.23 21.19
C ARG A 222 -4.37 -21.97 20.85
N TRP A 223 -3.72 -21.11 21.66
CA TRP A 223 -2.26 -21.02 21.79
C TRP A 223 -1.86 -20.98 23.24
#